data_49806eb8c896a2e3ac3fa0a00fbb0156
#
_entry.id   49806eb8c896a2e3ac3fa0a00fbb0156
#
_cell.length_a   1.000
_cell.length_b   1.000
_cell.length_c   1.000
_cell.angle_alpha   90.00
_cell.angle_beta   90.00
_cell.angle_gamma   90.00
#
_symmetry.space_group_name_H-M   'P 1'
#
loop_
_entity.id
_entity.type
_entity.pdbx_description
1 polymer ?
#
loop_
_entity_poly.entity_id
_entity_poly.type
_entity_poly.pdbx_seq_one_letter_code
_entity_poly.pdbx_strand_id
1 'polypeptide(L)'
;MLANDQKPVLIVGGAQGIGKEIAERFLKEGHRVAVSDIDEQGLSLLKKQHSELLTFQADVSSWESVQQMISAAERELGGIAHLVYSAGMTKSLPFLEVDFSLWKKTLAVNLYGLYYCIKASAPYICERQEGSIVVIGSGSAITGSGGGIQYYASKAGAFGLMRSLVKELGAHHVRINVIAPRVIESQMLDTLYPTEVEKRQLQSLIPVGRLGRPDDIAGLTLFLTSDEGSYLHGQIILLDGGRTYQPKYTEGKRAER
;
A
#
# COMPACT_ATOMS: atom_id res chain seq x y z
N MET A 1 -3.42 -7.19 23.83
CA MET A 1 -4.28 -7.79 22.79
C MET A 1 -5.09 -6.65 22.23
N LEU A 2 -4.94 -6.34 20.94
CA LEU A 2 -5.83 -5.42 20.24
C LEU A 2 -7.24 -5.98 20.38
N ALA A 3 -8.23 -5.13 20.72
CA ALA A 3 -9.62 -5.57 20.75
C ALA A 3 -9.94 -6.18 19.39
N ASN A 4 -10.44 -7.40 19.38
CA ASN A 4 -10.58 -8.25 18.19
C ASN A 4 -11.75 -7.74 17.34
N ASP A 5 -11.52 -6.65 16.63
CA ASP A 5 -12.47 -6.06 15.71
C ASP A 5 -12.32 -6.78 14.36
N GLN A 6 -12.98 -7.94 14.24
CA GLN A 6 -12.94 -8.82 13.07
C GLN A 6 -13.67 -8.22 11.83
N LYS A 7 -13.49 -6.91 11.62
CA LYS A 7 -14.14 -6.22 10.50
C LYS A 7 -13.62 -6.74 9.15
N PRO A 8 -14.50 -6.84 8.15
CA PRO A 8 -14.14 -7.33 6.82
C PRO A 8 -13.23 -6.34 6.11
N VAL A 9 -12.15 -6.87 5.51
CA VAL A 9 -11.15 -6.10 4.77
C VAL A 9 -11.00 -6.59 3.34
N LEU A 10 -10.98 -5.64 2.40
CA LEU A 10 -10.62 -5.89 1.01
C LEU A 10 -9.23 -5.34 0.74
N ILE A 11 -8.33 -6.19 0.23
CA ILE A 11 -6.96 -5.85 -0.14
C ILE A 11 -6.82 -5.95 -1.65
N VAL A 12 -6.53 -4.83 -2.30
CA VAL A 12 -6.36 -4.74 -3.75
C VAL A 12 -4.87 -4.72 -4.09
N GLY A 13 -4.43 -5.64 -4.96
CA GLY A 13 -3.02 -5.91 -5.25
C GLY A 13 -2.39 -6.83 -4.20
N GLY A 14 -3.06 -7.93 -3.87
CA GLY A 14 -2.68 -8.80 -2.75
C GLY A 14 -2.25 -10.22 -3.11
N ALA A 15 -2.04 -10.55 -4.38
CA ALA A 15 -1.57 -11.88 -4.77
C ALA A 15 -0.10 -12.14 -4.37
N GLN A 16 0.68 -11.07 -4.17
CA GLN A 16 2.11 -11.17 -3.86
C GLN A 16 2.61 -9.96 -3.05
N GLY A 17 3.85 -10.04 -2.57
CA GLY A 17 4.58 -8.93 -1.95
C GLY A 17 3.88 -8.34 -0.72
N ILE A 18 3.84 -7.01 -0.65
CA ILE A 18 3.29 -6.26 0.49
C ILE A 18 1.80 -6.57 0.70
N GLY A 19 1.01 -6.61 -0.37
CA GLY A 19 -0.42 -6.88 -0.26
C GLY A 19 -0.73 -8.29 0.25
N LYS A 20 0.05 -9.29 -0.16
CA LYS A 20 -0.05 -10.66 0.36
C LYS A 20 0.26 -10.71 1.86
N GLU A 21 1.35 -10.10 2.29
CA GLU A 21 1.73 -10.05 3.72
C GLU A 21 0.65 -9.37 4.57
N ILE A 22 0.07 -8.29 4.05
CA ILE A 22 -1.07 -7.63 4.72
C ILE A 22 -2.24 -8.62 4.85
N ALA A 23 -2.58 -9.35 3.79
CA ALA A 23 -3.69 -10.32 3.82
C ALA A 23 -3.44 -11.42 4.85
N GLU A 24 -2.25 -12.01 4.85
CA GLU A 24 -1.85 -13.07 5.80
C GLU A 24 -1.86 -12.55 7.24
N ARG A 25 -1.42 -11.32 7.48
CA ARG A 25 -1.46 -10.70 8.81
C ARG A 25 -2.90 -10.50 9.29
N PHE A 26 -3.81 -10.00 8.44
CA PHE A 26 -5.21 -9.82 8.81
C PHE A 26 -5.92 -11.15 9.07
N LEU A 27 -5.65 -12.19 8.26
CA LEU A 27 -6.15 -13.54 8.51
C LEU A 27 -5.68 -14.07 9.87
N LYS A 28 -4.40 -13.91 10.19
CA LYS A 28 -3.83 -14.34 11.48
C LYS A 28 -4.49 -13.66 12.69
N GLU A 29 -4.93 -12.43 12.54
CA GLU A 29 -5.65 -11.68 13.58
C GLU A 29 -7.18 -11.99 13.56
N GLY A 30 -7.63 -12.88 12.68
CA GLY A 30 -9.02 -13.38 12.65
C GLY A 30 -9.99 -12.51 11.85
N HIS A 31 -9.49 -11.60 11.02
CA HIS A 31 -10.35 -10.80 10.13
C HIS A 31 -10.91 -11.64 8.99
N ARG A 32 -12.06 -11.24 8.47
CA ARG A 32 -12.59 -11.73 7.19
C ARG A 32 -11.88 -10.98 6.06
N VAL A 33 -11.15 -11.71 5.22
CA VAL A 33 -10.26 -11.11 4.23
C VAL A 33 -10.67 -11.48 2.81
N ALA A 34 -10.77 -10.47 1.95
CA ALA A 34 -10.81 -10.63 0.50
C ALA A 34 -9.54 -10.01 -0.12
N VAL A 35 -9.03 -10.66 -1.13
CA VAL A 35 -7.89 -10.21 -1.93
C VAL A 35 -8.30 -10.08 -3.39
N SER A 36 -7.93 -8.98 -4.02
CA SER A 36 -8.05 -8.81 -5.47
C SER A 36 -6.68 -8.56 -6.10
N ASP A 37 -6.47 -9.15 -7.27
CA ASP A 37 -5.28 -8.93 -8.10
C ASP A 37 -5.60 -9.23 -9.57
N ILE A 38 -4.73 -8.78 -10.47
CA ILE A 38 -4.77 -9.18 -11.89
C ILE A 38 -4.15 -10.57 -12.09
N ASP A 39 -3.26 -11.01 -11.18
CA ASP A 39 -2.55 -12.28 -11.21
C ASP A 39 -3.44 -13.42 -10.67
N GLU A 40 -4.16 -14.08 -11.58
CA GLU A 40 -5.03 -15.23 -11.27
C GLU A 40 -4.25 -16.41 -10.65
N GLN A 41 -3.03 -16.65 -11.11
CA GLN A 41 -2.20 -17.74 -10.60
C GLN A 41 -1.77 -17.48 -9.16
N GLY A 42 -1.32 -16.26 -8.87
CA GLY A 42 -0.99 -15.82 -7.51
C GLY A 42 -2.18 -15.91 -6.57
N LEU A 43 -3.37 -15.47 -7.00
CA LEU A 43 -4.61 -15.61 -6.24
C LEU A 43 -4.97 -17.08 -5.95
N SER A 44 -4.84 -17.95 -6.96
CA SER A 44 -5.10 -19.39 -6.80
C SER A 44 -4.14 -20.05 -5.81
N LEU A 45 -2.86 -19.67 -5.84
CA LEU A 45 -1.87 -20.17 -4.88
C LEU A 45 -2.18 -19.69 -3.46
N LEU A 46 -2.52 -18.43 -3.31
CA LEU A 46 -2.87 -17.85 -2.01
C LEU A 46 -4.14 -18.49 -1.42
N LYS A 47 -5.15 -18.72 -2.25
CA LYS A 47 -6.39 -19.42 -1.85
C LYS A 47 -6.14 -20.86 -1.41
N LYS A 48 -5.19 -21.57 -2.04
CA LYS A 48 -4.79 -22.92 -1.61
C LYS A 48 -4.08 -22.92 -0.25
N GLN A 49 -3.33 -21.86 0.06
CA GLN A 49 -2.67 -21.70 1.36
C GLN A 49 -3.65 -21.31 2.47
N HIS A 50 -4.68 -20.53 2.14
CA HIS A 50 -5.66 -19.95 3.06
C HIS A 50 -7.07 -20.17 2.51
N SER A 51 -7.68 -21.30 2.85
CA SER A 51 -8.99 -21.72 2.31
C SER A 51 -10.14 -20.77 2.67
N GLU A 52 -10.02 -20.03 3.77
CA GLU A 52 -10.99 -19.04 4.24
C GLU A 52 -10.94 -17.71 3.45
N LEU A 53 -9.82 -17.43 2.77
CA LEU A 53 -9.64 -16.20 2.00
C LEU A 53 -10.58 -16.14 0.79
N LEU A 54 -11.21 -15.00 0.56
CA LEU A 54 -11.93 -14.73 -0.69
C LEU A 54 -10.97 -14.12 -1.71
N THR A 55 -11.06 -14.53 -2.97
CA THR A 55 -10.17 -14.04 -4.03
C THR A 55 -10.96 -13.58 -5.25
N PHE A 56 -10.59 -12.43 -5.80
CA PHE A 56 -11.25 -11.83 -6.95
C PHE A 56 -10.19 -11.40 -7.98
N GLN A 57 -10.29 -11.94 -9.19
CA GLN A 57 -9.46 -11.43 -10.29
C GLN A 57 -10.03 -10.11 -10.79
N ALA A 58 -9.20 -9.05 -10.86
CA ALA A 58 -9.61 -7.78 -11.41
C ALA A 58 -8.43 -6.95 -11.95
N ASP A 59 -8.70 -6.23 -13.04
CA ASP A 59 -7.79 -5.20 -13.55
C ASP A 59 -8.24 -3.84 -12.98
N VAL A 60 -7.45 -3.28 -12.08
CA VAL A 60 -7.73 -1.99 -11.46
C VAL A 60 -7.69 -0.81 -12.44
N SER A 61 -7.12 -0.98 -13.62
CA SER A 61 -7.12 0.05 -14.66
C SER A 61 -8.45 0.16 -15.42
N SER A 62 -9.37 -0.82 -15.24
CA SER A 62 -10.73 -0.84 -15.79
C SER A 62 -11.76 -0.51 -14.71
N TRP A 63 -12.55 0.53 -14.95
CA TRP A 63 -13.64 0.91 -14.05
C TRP A 63 -14.68 -0.21 -13.90
N GLU A 64 -15.07 -0.84 -15.01
CA GLU A 64 -16.04 -1.94 -15.01
C GLU A 64 -15.55 -3.15 -14.20
N SER A 65 -14.28 -3.52 -14.38
CA SER A 65 -13.66 -4.60 -13.61
C SER A 65 -13.65 -4.29 -12.12
N VAL A 66 -13.31 -3.06 -11.74
CA VAL A 66 -13.33 -2.61 -10.34
C VAL A 66 -14.73 -2.64 -9.75
N GLN A 67 -15.75 -2.14 -10.47
CA GLN A 67 -17.13 -2.16 -9.99
C GLN A 67 -17.63 -3.59 -9.72
N GLN A 68 -17.37 -4.51 -10.64
CA GLN A 68 -17.75 -5.92 -10.49
C GLN A 68 -17.05 -6.56 -9.29
N MET A 69 -15.76 -6.35 -9.15
CA MET A 69 -14.94 -6.85 -8.04
C MET A 69 -15.41 -6.30 -6.69
N ILE A 70 -15.62 -4.99 -6.57
CA ILE A 70 -16.09 -4.38 -5.31
C ILE A 70 -17.48 -4.90 -4.93
N SER A 71 -18.41 -4.98 -5.89
CA SER A 71 -19.77 -5.49 -5.64
C SER A 71 -19.77 -6.96 -5.21
N ALA A 72 -18.91 -7.79 -5.80
CA ALA A 72 -18.76 -9.18 -5.42
C ALA A 72 -18.12 -9.31 -4.02
N ALA A 73 -17.06 -8.54 -3.75
CA ALA A 73 -16.41 -8.54 -2.45
C ALA A 73 -17.34 -8.06 -1.32
N GLU A 74 -18.12 -7.01 -1.54
CA GLU A 74 -19.12 -6.52 -0.59
C GLU A 74 -20.11 -7.61 -0.23
N ARG A 75 -20.68 -8.29 -1.22
CA ARG A 75 -21.66 -9.36 -1.01
C ARG A 75 -21.04 -10.56 -0.29
N GLU A 76 -19.87 -11.04 -0.70
CA GLU A 76 -19.29 -12.29 -0.21
C GLU A 76 -18.58 -12.11 1.13
N LEU A 77 -17.99 -10.94 1.40
CA LEU A 77 -17.49 -10.59 2.74
C LEU A 77 -18.63 -10.28 3.73
N GLY A 78 -19.86 -9.99 3.25
CA GLY A 78 -20.93 -9.43 4.08
C GLY A 78 -20.65 -8.03 4.55
N GLY A 79 -20.07 -7.22 3.67
CA GLY A 79 -19.68 -5.84 3.87
C GLY A 79 -18.18 -5.61 3.70
N ILE A 80 -17.79 -4.38 3.34
CA ILE A 80 -16.40 -3.90 3.33
C ILE A 80 -16.28 -2.80 4.39
N ALA A 81 -15.55 -3.06 5.47
CA ALA A 81 -15.24 -2.04 6.48
C ALA A 81 -13.88 -1.37 6.20
N HIS A 82 -12.94 -2.13 5.69
CA HIS A 82 -11.60 -1.62 5.37
C HIS A 82 -11.23 -1.90 3.92
N LEU A 83 -10.67 -0.87 3.25
CA LEU A 83 -10.05 -0.99 1.95
C LEU A 83 -8.54 -0.76 2.09
N VAL A 84 -7.73 -1.71 1.63
CA VAL A 84 -6.28 -1.53 1.49
C VAL A 84 -5.92 -1.54 0.02
N TYR A 85 -5.36 -0.44 -0.48
CA TYR A 85 -4.90 -0.35 -1.86
C TYR A 85 -3.38 -0.53 -1.92
N SER A 86 -2.94 -1.71 -2.33
CA SER A 86 -1.54 -2.10 -2.49
C SER A 86 -1.13 -2.31 -3.95
N ALA A 87 -2.08 -2.30 -4.89
CA ALA A 87 -1.78 -2.44 -6.31
C ALA A 87 -0.86 -1.32 -6.81
N GLY A 88 0.12 -1.72 -7.62
CA GLY A 88 1.04 -0.75 -8.19
C GLY A 88 2.12 -1.40 -9.05
N MET A 89 2.60 -0.62 -9.99
CA MET A 89 3.71 -1.00 -10.86
C MET A 89 4.73 0.12 -10.95
N THR A 90 5.98 -0.26 -11.20
CA THR A 90 7.06 0.67 -11.52
C THR A 90 7.98 0.08 -12.57
N LYS A 91 8.62 0.95 -13.34
CA LYS A 91 9.77 0.65 -14.18
C LYS A 91 10.68 1.86 -14.16
N SER A 92 11.93 1.66 -13.74
CA SER A 92 12.91 2.76 -13.71
C SER A 92 13.58 2.86 -15.07
N LEU A 93 13.46 4.01 -15.71
CA LEU A 93 14.12 4.35 -16.98
C LEU A 93 14.61 5.80 -16.89
N PRO A 94 15.65 6.18 -17.65
CA PRO A 94 15.99 7.58 -17.87
C PRO A 94 14.80 8.37 -18.40
N PHE A 95 14.69 9.64 -18.03
CA PHE A 95 13.52 10.47 -18.39
C PHE A 95 13.16 10.44 -19.87
N LEU A 96 14.17 10.57 -20.74
CA LEU A 96 13.96 10.61 -22.19
C LEU A 96 13.57 9.25 -22.81
N GLU A 97 13.70 8.16 -22.06
CA GLU A 97 13.33 6.80 -22.49
C GLU A 97 11.93 6.38 -22.00
N VAL A 98 11.30 7.19 -21.17
CA VAL A 98 9.93 6.92 -20.71
C VAL A 98 8.94 7.28 -21.81
N ASP A 99 8.42 6.27 -22.47
CA ASP A 99 7.38 6.46 -23.48
C ASP A 99 6.00 6.75 -22.88
N PHE A 100 5.09 7.28 -23.71
CA PHE A 100 3.73 7.60 -23.27
C PHE A 100 2.90 6.38 -22.87
N SER A 101 3.21 5.19 -23.39
CA SER A 101 2.51 3.96 -23.03
C SER A 101 2.82 3.57 -21.60
N LEU A 102 4.10 3.52 -21.24
CA LEU A 102 4.54 3.27 -19.86
C LEU A 102 4.00 4.31 -18.89
N TRP A 103 4.05 5.60 -19.27
CA TRP A 103 3.48 6.69 -18.50
C TRP A 103 2.00 6.45 -18.20
N LYS A 104 1.18 6.27 -19.24
CA LYS A 104 -0.27 6.07 -19.13
C LYS A 104 -0.59 4.81 -18.33
N LYS A 105 0.10 3.69 -18.60
CA LYS A 105 -0.13 2.43 -17.88
C LYS A 105 0.17 2.56 -16.39
N THR A 106 1.27 3.23 -16.03
CA THR A 106 1.61 3.45 -14.62
C THR A 106 0.57 4.30 -13.90
N LEU A 107 0.12 5.39 -14.52
CA LEU A 107 -0.95 6.22 -13.95
C LEU A 107 -2.28 5.47 -13.86
N ALA A 108 -2.62 4.68 -14.88
CA ALA A 108 -3.85 3.89 -14.90
C ALA A 108 -3.92 2.92 -13.73
N VAL A 109 -2.82 2.20 -13.44
CA VAL A 109 -2.78 1.27 -12.31
C VAL A 109 -2.63 2.01 -10.98
N ASN A 110 -1.62 2.87 -10.83
CA ASN A 110 -1.24 3.40 -9.51
C ASN A 110 -2.16 4.51 -8.99
N LEU A 111 -2.80 5.28 -9.89
CA LEU A 111 -3.59 6.46 -9.53
C LEU A 111 -5.06 6.31 -9.92
N TYR A 112 -5.37 5.98 -11.18
CA TYR A 112 -6.77 5.84 -11.58
C TYR A 112 -7.41 4.62 -10.93
N GLY A 113 -6.68 3.49 -10.82
CA GLY A 113 -7.14 2.30 -10.11
C GLY A 113 -7.42 2.57 -8.64
N LEU A 114 -6.55 3.35 -7.96
CA LEU A 114 -6.83 3.81 -6.59
C LEU A 114 -8.13 4.63 -6.53
N TYR A 115 -8.29 5.60 -7.42
CA TYR A 115 -9.51 6.41 -7.49
C TYR A 115 -10.75 5.55 -7.74
N TYR A 116 -10.68 4.60 -8.68
CA TYR A 116 -11.81 3.71 -8.98
C TYR A 116 -12.18 2.83 -7.78
N CYS A 117 -11.19 2.23 -7.11
CA CYS A 117 -11.43 1.42 -5.93
C CYS A 117 -12.06 2.22 -4.79
N ILE A 118 -11.56 3.42 -4.51
CA ILE A 118 -12.18 4.30 -3.50
C ILE A 118 -13.60 4.68 -3.91
N LYS A 119 -13.80 5.13 -5.16
CA LYS A 119 -15.11 5.56 -5.65
C LYS A 119 -16.16 4.45 -5.59
N ALA A 120 -15.77 3.21 -5.92
CA ALA A 120 -16.68 2.07 -5.89
C ALA A 120 -16.98 1.57 -4.48
N SER A 121 -16.00 1.62 -3.56
CA SER A 121 -16.16 1.08 -2.20
C SER A 121 -16.65 2.10 -1.17
N ALA A 122 -16.39 3.40 -1.39
CA ALA A 122 -16.77 4.45 -0.43
C ALA A 122 -18.27 4.45 -0.06
N PRO A 123 -19.22 4.25 -0.99
CA PRO A 123 -20.64 4.18 -0.60
C PRO A 123 -20.92 3.13 0.47
N TYR A 124 -20.37 1.92 0.31
CA TYR A 124 -20.55 0.82 1.27
C TYR A 124 -19.89 1.11 2.61
N ILE A 125 -18.63 1.60 2.59
CA ILE A 125 -17.88 1.91 3.82
C ILE A 125 -18.55 3.09 4.57
N CYS A 126 -18.99 4.12 3.84
CA CYS A 126 -19.65 5.29 4.43
C CYS A 126 -21.03 4.96 5.03
N GLU A 127 -21.79 4.04 4.40
CA GLU A 127 -23.08 3.59 4.95
C GLU A 127 -22.93 2.92 6.31
N ARG A 128 -21.80 2.26 6.57
CA ARG A 128 -21.49 1.65 7.87
C ARG A 128 -21.21 2.66 8.96
N GLN A 129 -20.92 3.93 8.63
CA GLN A 129 -20.50 4.99 9.56
C GLN A 129 -19.25 4.61 10.38
N GLU A 130 -18.44 3.72 9.84
CA GLU A 130 -17.18 3.27 10.44
C GLU A 130 -16.31 2.63 9.36
N GLY A 131 -15.01 2.76 9.48
CA GLY A 131 -14.10 2.09 8.58
C GLY A 131 -12.83 2.86 8.28
N SER A 132 -11.99 2.27 7.43
CA SER A 132 -10.76 2.94 7.03
C SER A 132 -10.29 2.53 5.63
N ILE A 133 -9.62 3.46 4.98
CA ILE A 133 -8.93 3.27 3.71
C ILE A 133 -7.44 3.47 3.96
N VAL A 134 -6.63 2.46 3.67
CA VAL A 134 -5.17 2.53 3.75
C VAL A 134 -4.59 2.39 2.36
N VAL A 135 -3.81 3.39 1.95
CA VAL A 135 -3.16 3.41 0.63
C VAL A 135 -1.68 3.12 0.80
N ILE A 136 -1.18 2.11 0.10
CA ILE A 136 0.25 1.85 0.03
C ILE A 136 0.86 2.79 -1.02
N GLY A 137 1.37 3.89 -0.53
CA GLY A 137 2.07 4.92 -1.28
C GLY A 137 3.52 4.55 -1.56
N SER A 138 4.39 5.56 -1.51
CA SER A 138 5.84 5.37 -1.56
C SER A 138 6.56 6.63 -1.04
N GLY A 139 7.60 6.45 -0.28
CA GLY A 139 8.51 7.53 0.08
C GLY A 139 9.24 8.14 -1.14
N SER A 140 9.26 7.44 -2.26
CA SER A 140 9.77 7.96 -3.54
C SER A 140 9.00 9.19 -4.02
N ALA A 141 7.72 9.30 -3.70
CA ALA A 141 6.90 10.48 -4.00
C ALA A 141 7.33 11.73 -3.21
N ILE A 142 8.05 11.54 -2.09
CA ILE A 142 8.61 12.63 -1.28
C ILE A 142 10.02 12.99 -1.74
N THR A 143 10.82 11.97 -2.09
CA THR A 143 12.27 12.14 -2.29
C THR A 143 12.70 12.19 -3.76
N GLY A 144 11.82 11.80 -4.71
CA GLY A 144 12.16 11.69 -6.12
C GLY A 144 13.20 10.61 -6.43
N SER A 145 13.28 9.53 -5.62
CA SER A 145 14.29 8.48 -5.81
C SER A 145 13.73 7.06 -5.53
N GLY A 146 14.25 6.06 -6.25
CA GLY A 146 13.87 4.65 -6.07
C GLY A 146 12.72 4.19 -6.98
N GLY A 147 12.65 4.66 -8.21
CA GLY A 147 11.65 4.30 -9.23
C GLY A 147 11.80 5.16 -10.47
N GLY A 148 10.82 5.20 -11.34
CA GLY A 148 10.78 6.08 -12.51
C GLY A 148 9.91 7.32 -12.28
N ILE A 149 10.04 8.34 -13.14
CA ILE A 149 9.30 9.61 -13.03
C ILE A 149 7.79 9.42 -13.00
N GLN A 150 7.28 8.48 -13.82
CA GLN A 150 5.85 8.13 -13.88
C GLN A 150 5.37 7.53 -12.55
N TYR A 151 6.23 6.77 -11.88
CA TYR A 151 5.94 6.19 -10.57
C TYR A 151 5.85 7.29 -9.50
N TYR A 152 6.81 8.23 -9.46
CA TYR A 152 6.77 9.34 -8.50
C TYR A 152 5.52 10.19 -8.69
N ALA A 153 5.21 10.54 -9.95
CA ALA A 153 4.02 11.32 -10.27
C ALA A 153 2.74 10.60 -9.81
N SER A 154 2.63 9.29 -10.06
CA SER A 154 1.45 8.50 -9.66
C SER A 154 1.29 8.40 -8.15
N LYS A 155 2.39 8.16 -7.41
CA LYS A 155 2.35 8.05 -5.94
C LYS A 155 2.18 9.41 -5.26
N ALA A 156 2.70 10.49 -5.83
CA ALA A 156 2.41 11.86 -5.36
C ALA A 156 0.94 12.24 -5.61
N GLY A 157 0.38 11.83 -6.75
CA GLY A 157 -1.05 11.97 -7.05
C GLY A 157 -1.95 11.27 -6.01
N ALA A 158 -1.55 10.10 -5.55
CA ALA A 158 -2.26 9.38 -4.47
C ALA A 158 -2.30 10.19 -3.15
N PHE A 159 -1.23 10.95 -2.83
CA PHE A 159 -1.23 11.84 -1.66
C PHE A 159 -2.23 12.99 -1.81
N GLY A 160 -2.30 13.57 -3.00
CA GLY A 160 -3.27 14.62 -3.33
C GLY A 160 -4.70 14.10 -3.24
N LEU A 161 -4.96 12.93 -3.83
CA LEU A 161 -6.28 12.28 -3.78
C LEU A 161 -6.71 12.00 -2.34
N MET A 162 -5.83 11.41 -1.52
CA MET A 162 -6.11 11.17 -0.11
C MET A 162 -6.51 12.45 0.62
N ARG A 163 -5.72 13.52 0.47
CA ARG A 163 -5.99 14.80 1.15
C ARG A 163 -7.32 15.43 0.75
N SER A 164 -7.72 15.28 -0.51
CA SER A 164 -8.99 15.82 -1.02
C SER A 164 -10.22 15.14 -0.40
N LEU A 165 -10.08 13.89 0.04
CA LEU A 165 -11.17 13.08 0.59
C LEU A 165 -11.31 13.14 2.12
N VAL A 166 -10.33 13.75 2.83
CA VAL A 166 -10.31 13.76 4.30
C VAL A 166 -11.61 14.31 4.90
N LYS A 167 -12.05 15.48 4.44
CA LYS A 167 -13.26 16.11 4.99
C LYS A 167 -14.53 15.30 4.71
N GLU A 168 -14.64 14.79 3.48
CA GLU A 168 -15.83 14.07 3.03
C GLU A 168 -15.96 12.72 3.73
N LEU A 169 -14.90 11.91 3.74
CA LEU A 169 -14.89 10.62 4.42
C LEU A 169 -15.02 10.76 5.94
N GLY A 170 -14.37 11.77 6.52
CA GLY A 170 -14.46 12.05 7.96
C GLY A 170 -15.87 12.37 8.44
N ALA A 171 -16.71 12.98 7.61
CA ALA A 171 -18.13 13.23 7.91
C ALA A 171 -18.94 11.92 8.07
N HIS A 172 -18.42 10.80 7.55
CA HIS A 172 -18.99 9.46 7.65
C HIS A 172 -18.22 8.57 8.64
N HIS A 173 -17.36 9.14 9.48
CA HIS A 173 -16.49 8.40 10.39
C HIS A 173 -15.54 7.40 9.71
N VAL A 174 -15.24 7.61 8.41
CA VAL A 174 -14.30 6.82 7.63
C VAL A 174 -12.95 7.52 7.58
N ARG A 175 -11.89 6.82 7.95
CA ARG A 175 -10.53 7.36 7.95
C ARG A 175 -9.81 6.97 6.65
N ILE A 176 -8.95 7.84 6.15
CA ILE A 176 -8.07 7.53 5.03
C ILE A 176 -6.65 7.98 5.37
N ASN A 177 -5.67 7.09 5.17
CA ASN A 177 -4.26 7.35 5.42
C ASN A 177 -3.39 6.72 4.32
N VAL A 178 -2.18 7.23 4.16
CA VAL A 178 -1.17 6.68 3.27
C VAL A 178 0.02 6.19 4.09
N ILE A 179 0.43 4.95 3.89
CA ILE A 179 1.75 4.47 4.29
C ILE A 179 2.68 4.72 3.10
N ALA A 180 3.82 5.36 3.33
CA ALA A 180 4.81 5.69 2.32
C ALA A 180 6.13 4.92 2.60
N PRO A 181 6.23 3.63 2.21
CA PRO A 181 7.41 2.81 2.49
C PRO A 181 8.61 3.24 1.66
N ARG A 182 9.81 2.99 2.18
CA ARG A 182 11.08 3.04 1.43
C ARG A 182 11.96 1.86 1.78
N VAL A 183 12.58 1.28 0.73
CA VAL A 183 13.59 0.21 0.89
C VAL A 183 13.04 -1.00 1.65
N ILE A 184 11.99 -1.57 1.09
CA ILE A 184 11.35 -2.78 1.60
C ILE A 184 11.87 -3.98 0.82
N GLU A 185 12.18 -5.07 1.51
CA GLU A 185 12.50 -6.38 0.92
C GLU A 185 11.36 -6.81 -0.01
N SER A 186 11.68 -6.99 -1.30
CA SER A 186 10.70 -7.30 -2.33
C SER A 186 11.39 -7.69 -3.63
N GLN A 187 10.71 -8.38 -4.53
CA GLN A 187 11.21 -8.65 -5.89
C GLN A 187 11.61 -7.36 -6.63
N MET A 188 10.93 -6.25 -6.37
CA MET A 188 11.30 -4.94 -6.91
C MET A 188 12.67 -4.50 -6.41
N LEU A 189 12.95 -4.68 -5.13
CA LEU A 189 14.26 -4.36 -4.55
C LEU A 189 15.35 -5.26 -5.14
N ASP A 190 15.08 -6.55 -5.30
CA ASP A 190 16.02 -7.51 -5.90
C ASP A 190 16.35 -7.17 -7.36
N THR A 191 15.40 -6.63 -8.09
CA THR A 191 15.60 -6.14 -9.46
C THR A 191 16.47 -4.87 -9.49
N LEU A 192 16.29 -3.96 -8.54
CA LEU A 192 17.04 -2.69 -8.47
C LEU A 192 18.42 -2.84 -7.85
N TYR A 193 18.62 -3.81 -6.96
CA TYR A 193 19.83 -4.08 -6.20
C TYR A 193 20.09 -5.60 -6.20
N PRO A 194 20.57 -6.16 -7.32
CA PRO A 194 20.65 -7.62 -7.52
C PRO A 194 21.73 -8.30 -6.67
N THR A 195 22.69 -7.56 -6.14
CA THR A 195 23.80 -8.14 -5.38
C THR A 195 23.67 -7.91 -3.88
N GLU A 196 24.17 -8.86 -3.09
CA GLU A 196 24.23 -8.72 -1.63
C GLU A 196 25.11 -7.54 -1.18
N VAL A 197 26.10 -7.16 -1.98
CA VAL A 197 26.96 -6.00 -1.69
C VAL A 197 26.15 -4.72 -1.79
N GLU A 198 25.35 -4.54 -2.85
CA GLU A 198 24.49 -3.38 -3.03
C GLU A 198 23.42 -3.30 -1.94
N LYS A 199 22.83 -4.45 -1.57
CA LYS A 199 21.85 -4.50 -0.48
C LYS A 199 22.48 -4.11 0.87
N ARG A 200 23.68 -4.57 1.19
CA ARG A 200 24.41 -4.16 2.40
C ARG A 200 24.75 -2.67 2.41
N GLN A 201 25.19 -2.12 1.27
CA GLN A 201 25.43 -0.70 1.13
C GLN A 201 24.14 0.09 1.36
N LEU A 202 23.03 -0.38 0.79
CA LEU A 202 21.72 0.23 0.98
C LEU A 202 21.27 0.17 2.45
N GLN A 203 21.47 -0.97 3.11
CA GLN A 203 21.18 -1.17 4.53
C GLN A 203 21.99 -0.23 5.42
N SER A 204 23.27 0.00 5.13
CA SER A 204 24.14 0.90 5.91
C SER A 204 23.65 2.36 5.90
N LEU A 205 22.80 2.72 4.93
CA LEU A 205 22.18 4.03 4.83
C LEU A 205 20.86 4.15 5.62
N ILE A 206 20.45 3.11 6.34
CA ILE A 206 19.20 3.08 7.11
C ILE A 206 19.54 3.13 8.60
N PRO A 207 19.16 4.18 9.35
CA PRO A 207 19.52 4.32 10.76
C PRO A 207 19.09 3.16 11.65
N VAL A 208 17.95 2.51 11.35
CA VAL A 208 17.49 1.31 12.09
C VAL A 208 18.37 0.08 11.82
N GLY A 209 19.31 0.15 10.86
CA GLY A 209 20.33 -0.90 10.61
C GLY A 209 19.81 -2.11 9.83
N ARG A 210 18.60 -2.07 9.27
CA ARG A 210 18.05 -3.15 8.45
C ARG A 210 17.17 -2.61 7.32
N LEU A 211 16.95 -3.44 6.32
CA LEU A 211 15.89 -3.21 5.34
C LEU A 211 14.51 -3.31 6.02
N GLY A 212 13.54 -2.59 5.50
CA GLY A 212 12.15 -2.79 5.90
C GLY A 212 11.63 -4.13 5.37
N ARG A 213 10.66 -4.71 6.05
CA ARG A 213 10.00 -5.95 5.65
C ARG A 213 8.55 -5.69 5.30
N PRO A 214 7.92 -6.50 4.45
CA PRO A 214 6.48 -6.43 4.22
C PRO A 214 5.65 -6.48 5.51
N ASP A 215 6.09 -7.26 6.52
CA ASP A 215 5.44 -7.32 7.84
C ASP A 215 5.48 -5.98 8.61
N ASP A 216 6.49 -5.14 8.44
CA ASP A 216 6.52 -3.79 9.03
C ASP A 216 5.35 -2.94 8.49
N ILE A 217 5.00 -3.12 7.21
CA ILE A 217 3.87 -2.44 6.57
C ILE A 217 2.55 -3.05 7.01
N ALA A 218 2.48 -4.39 7.07
CA ALA A 218 1.30 -5.11 7.51
C ALA A 218 0.92 -4.74 8.96
N GLY A 219 1.89 -4.65 9.86
CA GLY A 219 1.67 -4.21 11.24
C GLY A 219 1.14 -2.78 11.33
N LEU A 220 1.70 -1.83 10.55
CA LEU A 220 1.19 -0.47 10.51
C LEU A 220 -0.19 -0.39 9.86
N THR A 221 -0.47 -1.21 8.83
CA THR A 221 -1.80 -1.27 8.20
C THR A 221 -2.85 -1.75 9.20
N LEU A 222 -2.55 -2.80 9.96
CA LEU A 222 -3.43 -3.31 11.00
C LEU A 222 -3.70 -2.24 12.07
N PHE A 223 -2.67 -1.55 12.55
CA PHE A 223 -2.82 -0.44 13.51
C PHE A 223 -3.70 0.68 12.94
N LEU A 224 -3.50 1.10 11.70
CA LEU A 224 -4.30 2.16 11.07
C LEU A 224 -5.77 1.76 10.84
N THR A 225 -6.07 0.48 10.77
CA THR A 225 -7.45 -0.02 10.63
C THR A 225 -8.13 -0.26 11.97
N SER A 226 -7.38 -0.41 13.06
CA SER A 226 -7.90 -0.65 14.41
C SER A 226 -8.39 0.62 15.09
N ASP A 227 -9.04 0.44 16.24
CA ASP A 227 -9.50 1.54 17.11
C ASP A 227 -8.33 2.33 17.71
N GLU A 228 -7.16 1.72 17.92
CA GLU A 228 -5.96 2.41 18.39
C GLU A 228 -5.48 3.47 17.39
N GLY A 229 -5.72 3.27 16.08
CA GLY A 229 -5.46 4.24 15.02
C GLY A 229 -6.57 5.28 14.81
N SER A 230 -7.61 5.32 15.65
CA SER A 230 -8.83 6.10 15.43
C SER A 230 -8.63 7.61 15.28
N TYR A 231 -7.57 8.18 15.82
CA TYR A 231 -7.26 9.61 15.66
C TYR A 231 -6.33 9.92 14.48
N LEU A 232 -5.89 8.89 13.71
CA LEU A 232 -5.08 9.06 12.53
C LEU A 232 -5.96 9.14 11.28
N HIS A 233 -6.03 10.33 10.69
CA HIS A 233 -6.81 10.63 9.51
C HIS A 233 -6.09 11.66 8.62
N GLY A 234 -6.02 11.41 7.32
CA GLY A 234 -5.35 12.30 6.36
C GLY A 234 -3.82 12.32 6.47
N GLN A 235 -3.20 11.30 7.06
CA GLN A 235 -1.76 11.27 7.28
C GLN A 235 -1.02 10.55 6.16
N ILE A 236 0.19 11.04 5.88
CA ILE A 236 1.19 10.35 5.07
C ILE A 236 2.29 9.90 6.02
N ILE A 237 2.36 8.61 6.30
CA ILE A 237 3.29 8.05 7.26
C ILE A 237 4.49 7.47 6.50
N LEU A 238 5.63 8.14 6.61
CA LEU A 238 6.87 7.66 6.03
C LEU A 238 7.40 6.47 6.85
N LEU A 239 7.54 5.31 6.20
CA LEU A 239 8.01 4.08 6.81
C LEU A 239 9.34 3.66 6.15
N ASP A 240 10.47 4.17 6.67
CA ASP A 240 11.76 4.10 5.99
C ASP A 240 12.98 3.84 6.92
N GLY A 241 12.73 3.52 8.18
CA GLY A 241 13.79 3.29 9.17
C GLY A 241 14.67 4.53 9.44
N GLY A 242 14.16 5.73 9.17
CA GLY A 242 14.87 7.00 9.35
C GLY A 242 15.74 7.43 8.16
N ARG A 243 15.70 6.71 7.04
CA ARG A 243 16.58 6.96 5.89
C ARG A 243 16.43 8.34 5.26
N THR A 244 15.22 8.89 5.18
CA THR A 244 14.96 10.13 4.45
C THR A 244 15.48 11.36 5.17
N TYR A 245 15.43 11.40 6.47
CA TYR A 245 15.80 12.55 7.30
C TYR A 245 17.12 12.36 8.05
N GLN A 246 18.07 11.66 7.43
CA GLN A 246 19.41 11.60 8.01
C GLN A 246 20.06 12.98 7.94
N PRO A 247 20.49 13.55 9.08
CA PRO A 247 21.42 14.67 9.02
C PRO A 247 22.69 14.17 8.34
N LYS A 248 23.21 14.92 7.38
CA LYS A 248 24.57 14.71 6.88
C LYS A 248 25.52 15.04 8.04
N TYR A 249 25.80 14.06 8.89
CA TYR A 249 26.95 14.17 9.76
C TYR A 249 28.17 14.17 8.83
N THR A 250 28.77 15.34 8.61
CA THR A 250 30.13 15.42 8.12
C THR A 250 30.98 14.65 9.15
N GLU A 251 31.61 13.58 8.69
CA GLU A 251 32.67 12.91 9.46
C GLU A 251 33.71 13.98 9.81
N GLY A 252 33.70 14.44 11.03
CA GLY A 252 34.64 15.46 11.48
C GLY A 252 34.07 16.29 12.61
N LYS A 253 33.90 15.64 13.78
CA LYS A 253 34.08 16.11 15.15
C LYS A 253 33.44 15.13 16.11
N ARG A 254 34.05 13.98 16.35
CA ARG A 254 33.97 13.41 17.70
C ARG A 254 34.62 14.45 18.59
N ALA A 255 33.83 15.23 19.28
CA ALA A 255 34.34 16.00 20.40
C ALA A 255 34.89 14.96 21.40
N GLU A 256 36.22 14.96 21.54
CA GLU A 256 36.87 14.41 22.70
C GLU A 256 36.24 15.09 23.92
N ARG A 257 35.55 14.32 24.73
CA ARG A 257 35.29 14.62 26.15
C ARG A 257 35.38 13.33 26.93
#